data_3a29a232163677bcb01fca9dc4b344d6
#
_entry.id   3a29a232163677bcb01fca9dc4b344d6
#
_cell.length_a   1.000
_cell.length_b   1.000
_cell.length_c   1.000
_cell.angle_alpha   90.00
_cell.angle_beta   90.00
_cell.angle_gamma   90.00
#
_symmetry.space_group_name_H-M   'P 1'
#
loop_
_entity.id
_entity.type
_entity.pdbx_description
1 polymer ?
#
loop_
_entity_poly.entity_id
_entity_poly.type
_entity_poly.pdbx_seq_one_letter_code
_entity_poly.pdbx_strand_id
1 'polypeptide(L)'
;KLSTTGEQQATVLGQYFQKILKEQPYVVAGGMQRHRQTADFSLAECFLDATPHINVGWNEFNHQQVFAKYDARFNEPHLLKQDVAKEISPRAYLAKIFEGAISRWTDGEYHHEYDESWPHFKARVEDTLQNLCNELAQTKPRYAVVFTSGGVISVAVGKLLGLSPEKTFALNWAIANASLTTLRLVGNEPQLLSLNEHHYLKAEDAQLLTWI
;
A
#
# COMPACT_ATOMS: atom_id res chain seq x y z
N LYS A 1 -6.28 6.77 -10.45
CA LYS A 1 -7.34 7.63 -9.92
C LYS A 1 -8.17 6.83 -8.91
N LEU A 2 -8.61 7.46 -7.80
CA LEU A 2 -9.56 6.87 -6.87
C LEU A 2 -10.93 6.65 -7.55
N SER A 3 -11.66 5.65 -7.08
CA SER A 3 -13.10 5.51 -7.32
C SER A 3 -13.87 6.45 -6.38
N THR A 4 -15.16 6.64 -6.63
CA THR A 4 -16.04 7.40 -5.71
C THR A 4 -15.98 6.85 -4.28
N THR A 5 -15.99 5.53 -4.11
CA THR A 5 -15.82 4.89 -2.80
C THR A 5 -14.44 5.21 -2.20
N GLY A 6 -13.36 5.21 -3.01
CA GLY A 6 -12.02 5.57 -2.54
C GLY A 6 -11.91 7.04 -2.09
N GLU A 7 -12.62 7.95 -2.75
CA GLU A 7 -12.71 9.35 -2.34
C GLU A 7 -13.44 9.48 -0.99
N GLN A 8 -14.54 8.77 -0.81
CA GLN A 8 -15.26 8.71 0.47
C GLN A 8 -14.41 8.09 1.60
N GLN A 9 -13.69 6.99 1.33
CA GLN A 9 -12.77 6.40 2.28
C GLN A 9 -11.69 7.39 2.74
N ALA A 10 -11.12 8.16 1.80
CA ALA A 10 -10.11 9.17 2.11
C ALA A 10 -10.68 10.32 2.95
N THR A 11 -11.92 10.77 2.67
CA THR A 11 -12.62 11.77 3.47
C THR A 11 -12.84 11.27 4.91
N VAL A 12 -13.35 10.04 5.08
CA VAL A 12 -13.58 9.44 6.41
C VAL A 12 -12.26 9.25 7.16
N LEU A 13 -11.17 8.91 6.45
CA LEU A 13 -9.82 8.86 7.03
C LEU A 13 -9.40 10.23 7.60
N GLY A 14 -9.63 11.31 6.87
CA GLY A 14 -9.34 12.66 7.34
C GLY A 14 -10.14 13.04 8.59
N GLN A 15 -11.43 12.72 8.62
CA GLN A 15 -12.29 12.92 9.80
C GLN A 15 -11.81 12.09 11.01
N TYR A 16 -11.26 10.90 10.75
CA TYR A 16 -10.63 10.10 11.79
C TYR A 16 -9.34 10.74 12.28
N PHE A 17 -8.48 11.24 11.39
CA PHE A 17 -7.26 11.97 11.76
C PHE A 17 -7.57 13.20 12.63
N GLN A 18 -8.62 13.94 12.34
CA GLN A 18 -9.04 15.09 13.16
C GLN A 18 -9.31 14.68 14.63
N LYS A 19 -9.77 13.46 14.86
CA LYS A 19 -10.06 12.94 16.22
C LYS A 19 -8.80 12.50 16.96
N ILE A 20 -7.82 11.93 16.25
CA ILE A 20 -6.66 11.26 16.88
C ILE A 20 -5.37 12.09 16.84
N LEU A 21 -5.17 12.92 15.81
CA LEU A 21 -3.99 13.78 15.70
C LEU A 21 -4.25 15.14 16.40
N LYS A 22 -3.36 15.53 17.29
CA LYS A 22 -3.53 16.76 18.10
C LYS A 22 -2.89 17.98 17.47
N GLU A 23 -2.07 17.80 16.44
CA GLU A 23 -1.38 18.82 15.69
C GLU A 23 -1.09 18.31 14.27
N GLN A 24 -0.74 19.24 13.36
CA GLN A 24 -0.45 18.91 11.97
C GLN A 24 0.74 17.92 11.89
N PRO A 25 0.55 16.80 11.20
CA PRO A 25 1.62 15.83 11.00
C PRO A 25 2.64 16.29 9.95
N TYR A 26 3.83 15.69 9.97
CA TYR A 26 4.70 15.65 8.81
C TYR A 26 4.07 14.71 7.77
N VAL A 27 3.79 15.20 6.56
CA VAL A 27 3.02 14.46 5.57
C VAL A 27 3.88 14.06 4.38
N VAL A 28 3.85 12.78 4.03
CA VAL A 28 4.50 12.21 2.86
C VAL A 28 3.47 11.48 2.01
N ALA A 29 3.62 11.52 0.69
CA ALA A 29 2.82 10.69 -0.21
C ALA A 29 3.69 10.09 -1.32
N GLY A 30 3.34 8.88 -1.77
CA GLY A 30 3.88 8.34 -3.00
C GLY A 30 3.49 9.17 -4.22
N GLY A 31 4.23 9.02 -5.32
CA GLY A 31 4.03 9.78 -6.55
C GLY A 31 2.78 9.39 -7.35
N MET A 32 2.13 8.25 -7.04
CA MET A 32 0.97 7.78 -7.81
C MET A 32 -0.26 8.64 -7.55
N GLN A 33 -1.11 8.79 -8.58
CA GLN A 33 -2.31 9.64 -8.49
C GLN A 33 -3.21 9.25 -7.31
N ARG A 34 -3.40 7.95 -7.04
CA ARG A 34 -4.21 7.48 -5.92
C ARG A 34 -3.63 7.88 -4.55
N HIS A 35 -2.30 7.91 -4.40
CA HIS A 35 -1.66 8.34 -3.14
C HIS A 35 -1.91 9.82 -2.88
N ARG A 36 -1.70 10.65 -3.90
CA ARG A 36 -1.92 12.10 -3.83
C ARG A 36 -3.38 12.42 -3.55
N GLN A 37 -4.31 11.80 -4.28
CA GLN A 37 -5.74 12.01 -4.05
C GLN A 37 -6.18 11.57 -2.65
N THR A 38 -5.66 10.44 -2.14
CA THR A 38 -5.97 10.04 -0.75
C THR A 38 -5.46 11.08 0.24
N ALA A 39 -4.25 11.62 0.03
CA ALA A 39 -3.72 12.70 0.86
C ALA A 39 -4.60 13.96 0.77
N ASP A 40 -4.94 14.39 -0.44
CA ASP A 40 -5.72 15.61 -0.68
C ASP A 40 -7.09 15.55 0.00
N PHE A 41 -7.84 14.45 -0.21
CA PHE A 41 -9.17 14.28 0.41
C PHE A 41 -9.08 14.14 1.94
N SER A 42 -8.07 13.44 2.46
CA SER A 42 -7.92 13.29 3.91
C SER A 42 -7.50 14.58 4.59
N LEU A 43 -6.54 15.31 4.03
CA LEU A 43 -6.04 16.56 4.62
C LEU A 43 -7.08 17.69 4.55
N ALA A 44 -7.92 17.70 3.53
CA ALA A 44 -9.02 18.66 3.43
C ALA A 44 -9.98 18.61 4.64
N GLU A 45 -10.09 17.47 5.33
CA GLU A 45 -10.97 17.31 6.50
C GLU A 45 -10.30 17.74 7.84
N CYS A 46 -8.97 17.81 7.89
CA CYS A 46 -8.27 17.98 9.17
C CYS A 46 -7.15 19.02 9.19
N PHE A 47 -6.37 19.14 8.12
CA PHE A 47 -5.17 19.99 8.06
C PHE A 47 -5.04 20.62 6.67
N LEU A 48 -5.91 21.59 6.34
CA LEU A 48 -6.02 22.22 5.02
C LEU A 48 -4.70 22.82 4.49
N ASP A 49 -3.84 23.29 5.37
CA ASP A 49 -2.56 23.90 5.00
C ASP A 49 -1.41 22.87 4.87
N ALA A 50 -1.67 21.61 5.18
CA ALA A 50 -0.66 20.57 5.08
C ALA A 50 -0.42 20.18 3.62
N THR A 51 0.83 20.23 3.19
CA THR A 51 1.25 19.84 1.83
C THR A 51 2.10 18.59 1.90
N PRO A 52 1.72 17.50 1.21
CA PRO A 52 2.51 16.28 1.21
C PRO A 52 3.86 16.45 0.50
N HIS A 53 4.93 15.97 1.12
CA HIS A 53 6.21 15.72 0.46
C HIS A 53 6.08 14.50 -0.44
N ILE A 54 6.21 14.70 -1.76
CA ILE A 54 6.08 13.60 -2.72
C ILE A 54 7.40 12.86 -2.83
N ASN A 55 7.36 11.55 -2.51
CA ASN A 55 8.51 10.67 -2.63
C ASN A 55 8.12 9.39 -3.36
N VAL A 56 8.67 9.19 -4.55
CA VAL A 56 8.38 8.03 -5.41
C VAL A 56 8.86 6.70 -4.81
N GLY A 57 9.74 6.75 -3.81
CA GLY A 57 10.12 5.57 -3.03
C GLY A 57 8.94 4.88 -2.35
N TRP A 58 7.83 5.58 -2.13
CA TRP A 58 6.57 5.06 -1.61
C TRP A 58 5.59 4.58 -2.68
N ASN A 59 6.02 4.48 -3.95
CA ASN A 59 5.16 3.97 -5.02
C ASN A 59 4.99 2.45 -4.91
N GLU A 60 3.80 2.00 -5.32
CA GLU A 60 3.51 0.58 -5.50
C GLU A 60 4.36 0.00 -6.64
N PHE A 61 4.60 -1.31 -6.62
CA PHE A 61 5.18 -2.03 -7.75
C PHE A 61 4.23 -2.06 -8.95
N ASN A 62 4.78 -2.30 -10.13
CA ASN A 62 3.98 -2.44 -11.35
C ASN A 62 3.31 -3.82 -11.41
N HIS A 63 2.17 -3.96 -10.74
CA HIS A 63 1.41 -5.22 -10.71
C HIS A 63 0.97 -5.68 -12.10
N GLN A 64 0.68 -4.77 -13.04
CA GLN A 64 0.32 -5.14 -14.41
C GLN A 64 1.46 -5.88 -15.09
N GLN A 65 2.69 -5.38 -14.98
CA GLN A 65 3.86 -6.06 -15.53
C GLN A 65 4.09 -7.41 -14.84
N VAL A 66 3.99 -7.47 -13.51
CA VAL A 66 4.19 -8.71 -12.75
C VAL A 66 3.23 -9.80 -13.22
N PHE A 67 1.95 -9.45 -13.37
CA PHE A 67 0.94 -10.40 -13.86
C PHE A 67 1.10 -10.74 -15.34
N ALA A 68 1.39 -9.76 -16.20
CA ALA A 68 1.57 -9.97 -17.63
C ALA A 68 2.79 -10.84 -17.97
N LYS A 69 3.87 -10.78 -17.16
CA LYS A 69 5.04 -11.64 -17.31
C LYS A 69 4.77 -13.10 -16.93
N TYR A 70 3.81 -13.34 -16.07
CA TYR A 70 3.35 -14.68 -15.73
C TYR A 70 2.30 -15.21 -16.71
N ASP A 71 1.34 -14.37 -17.06
CA ASP A 71 0.24 -14.72 -17.97
C ASP A 71 -0.02 -13.57 -18.93
N ALA A 72 0.37 -13.75 -20.20
CA ALA A 72 0.26 -12.72 -21.22
C ALA A 72 -1.17 -12.20 -21.45
N ARG A 73 -2.23 -12.95 -21.03
CA ARG A 73 -3.63 -12.52 -21.10
C ARG A 73 -3.91 -11.26 -20.27
N PHE A 74 -3.07 -10.92 -19.30
CA PHE A 74 -3.17 -9.65 -18.58
C PHE A 74 -2.90 -8.41 -19.44
N ASN A 75 -2.24 -8.58 -20.60
CA ASN A 75 -2.13 -7.52 -21.61
C ASN A 75 -3.40 -7.37 -22.45
N GLU A 76 -4.29 -8.38 -22.42
CA GLU A 76 -5.52 -8.45 -23.16
C GLU A 76 -6.72 -8.76 -22.24
N PRO A 77 -7.20 -7.77 -21.47
CA PRO A 77 -8.20 -7.99 -20.41
C PRO A 77 -9.49 -8.68 -20.87
N HIS A 78 -9.84 -8.57 -22.16
CA HIS A 78 -11.01 -9.23 -22.71
C HIS A 78 -10.84 -10.74 -22.79
N LEU A 79 -9.65 -11.26 -23.11
CA LEU A 79 -9.36 -12.69 -23.13
C LEU A 79 -9.39 -13.28 -21.73
N LEU A 80 -8.75 -12.60 -20.77
CA LEU A 80 -8.78 -13.02 -19.38
C LEU A 80 -10.21 -13.09 -18.83
N LYS A 81 -11.06 -12.08 -19.12
CA LYS A 81 -12.48 -12.09 -18.74
C LYS A 81 -13.26 -13.26 -19.32
N GLN A 82 -13.02 -13.58 -20.60
CA GLN A 82 -13.69 -14.71 -21.25
C GLN A 82 -13.33 -16.06 -20.60
N ASP A 83 -12.06 -16.24 -20.23
CA ASP A 83 -11.61 -17.48 -19.62
C ASP A 83 -12.07 -17.60 -18.16
N VAL A 84 -11.96 -16.50 -17.40
CA VAL A 84 -12.48 -16.43 -16.03
C VAL A 84 -13.99 -16.74 -15.96
N ALA A 85 -14.76 -16.28 -16.95
CA ALA A 85 -16.21 -16.52 -17.03
C ALA A 85 -16.58 -18.00 -17.26
N LYS A 86 -15.65 -18.83 -17.77
CA LYS A 86 -15.85 -20.27 -17.99
C LYS A 86 -15.56 -21.12 -16.75
N GLU A 87 -14.90 -20.53 -15.76
CA GLU A 87 -14.47 -21.24 -14.57
C GLU A 87 -15.60 -21.46 -13.56
N ILE A 88 -15.65 -22.61 -12.93
CA ILE A 88 -16.61 -22.94 -11.87
C ILE A 88 -16.42 -22.01 -10.65
N SER A 89 -15.19 -21.63 -10.38
CA SER A 89 -14.82 -20.70 -9.31
C SER A 89 -13.88 -19.60 -9.81
N PRO A 90 -14.42 -18.53 -10.44
CA PRO A 90 -13.62 -17.43 -10.98
C PRO A 90 -12.63 -16.83 -9.98
N ARG A 91 -13.05 -16.67 -8.73
CA ARG A 91 -12.21 -16.12 -7.67
C ARG A 91 -11.01 -17.02 -7.33
N ALA A 92 -11.23 -18.33 -7.21
CA ALA A 92 -10.16 -19.27 -6.92
C ALA A 92 -9.18 -19.38 -8.10
N TYR A 93 -9.68 -19.33 -9.33
CA TYR A 93 -8.86 -19.30 -10.54
C TYR A 93 -7.94 -18.08 -10.59
N LEU A 94 -8.48 -16.88 -10.38
CA LEU A 94 -7.69 -15.66 -10.31
C LEU A 94 -6.67 -15.68 -9.17
N ALA A 95 -7.07 -16.15 -7.98
CA ALA A 95 -6.17 -16.25 -6.84
C ALA A 95 -4.95 -17.14 -7.16
N LYS A 96 -5.16 -18.27 -7.86
CA LYS A 96 -4.07 -19.15 -8.28
C LYS A 96 -3.13 -18.48 -9.30
N ILE A 97 -3.67 -17.71 -10.24
CA ILE A 97 -2.86 -16.96 -11.19
C ILE A 97 -2.02 -15.90 -10.44
N PHE A 98 -2.63 -15.18 -9.52
CA PHE A 98 -1.93 -14.16 -8.73
C PHE A 98 -0.83 -14.76 -7.86
N GLU A 99 -1.09 -15.89 -7.20
CA GLU A 99 -0.10 -16.64 -6.44
C GLU A 99 1.09 -17.06 -7.32
N GLY A 100 0.83 -17.62 -8.50
CA GLY A 100 1.87 -18.01 -9.46
C GLY A 100 2.68 -16.81 -9.97
N ALA A 101 2.04 -15.68 -10.26
CA ALA A 101 2.71 -14.47 -10.71
C ALA A 101 3.64 -13.88 -9.64
N ILE A 102 3.18 -13.84 -8.40
CA ILE A 102 3.99 -13.39 -7.26
C ILE A 102 5.14 -14.35 -6.98
N SER A 103 4.87 -15.66 -6.97
CA SER A 103 5.91 -16.67 -6.80
C SER A 103 7.03 -16.50 -7.83
N ARG A 104 6.67 -16.35 -9.11
CA ARG A 104 7.63 -16.12 -10.19
C ARG A 104 8.44 -14.82 -10.00
N TRP A 105 7.78 -13.73 -9.57
CA TRP A 105 8.46 -12.45 -9.37
C TRP A 105 9.45 -12.49 -8.19
N THR A 106 9.15 -13.31 -7.16
CA THR A 106 9.98 -13.43 -5.95
C THR A 106 11.06 -14.51 -6.04
N ASP A 107 10.98 -15.45 -6.98
CA ASP A 107 11.85 -16.61 -7.12
C ASP A 107 13.34 -16.26 -7.37
N GLY A 108 13.62 -15.22 -8.10
CA GLY A 108 15.01 -14.84 -8.39
C GLY A 108 15.49 -15.20 -9.79
N GLU A 109 15.03 -16.28 -10.39
CA GLU A 109 15.45 -16.68 -11.74
C GLU A 109 15.06 -15.65 -12.80
N TYR A 110 13.92 -14.98 -12.62
CA TYR A 110 13.28 -14.11 -13.61
C TYR A 110 13.50 -12.63 -13.35
N HIS A 111 14.36 -12.23 -12.41
CA HIS A 111 14.53 -10.82 -12.02
C HIS A 111 14.87 -9.90 -13.19
N HIS A 112 15.61 -10.40 -14.18
CA HIS A 112 16.04 -9.66 -15.37
C HIS A 112 14.90 -9.34 -16.36
N GLU A 113 13.72 -9.94 -16.19
CA GLU A 113 12.56 -9.71 -17.06
C GLU A 113 11.65 -8.57 -16.60
N TYR A 114 11.85 -8.07 -15.38
CA TYR A 114 11.03 -7.02 -14.78
C TYR A 114 11.78 -5.69 -14.75
N ASP A 115 11.06 -4.59 -15.02
CA ASP A 115 11.61 -3.23 -14.88
C ASP A 115 12.03 -2.97 -13.43
N GLU A 116 11.22 -3.47 -12.47
CA GLU A 116 11.56 -3.50 -11.06
C GLU A 116 11.42 -4.95 -10.54
N SER A 117 12.55 -5.61 -10.29
CA SER A 117 12.56 -6.94 -9.67
C SER A 117 12.13 -6.88 -8.21
N TRP A 118 11.71 -8.01 -7.64
CA TRP A 118 11.38 -8.09 -6.22
C TRP A 118 12.48 -7.57 -5.28
N PRO A 119 13.76 -7.94 -5.42
CA PRO A 119 14.81 -7.38 -4.58
C PRO A 119 14.94 -5.86 -4.70
N HIS A 120 14.76 -5.30 -5.91
CA HIS A 120 14.83 -3.85 -6.10
C HIS A 120 13.64 -3.14 -5.43
N PHE A 121 12.42 -3.65 -5.62
CA PHE A 121 11.23 -3.12 -4.94
C PHE A 121 11.40 -3.17 -3.42
N LYS A 122 11.81 -4.32 -2.89
CA LYS A 122 12.06 -4.52 -1.46
C LYS A 122 13.10 -3.53 -0.93
N ALA A 123 14.26 -3.44 -1.57
CA ALA A 123 15.34 -2.53 -1.17
C ALA A 123 14.87 -1.07 -1.22
N ARG A 124 14.17 -0.65 -2.29
CA ARG A 124 13.65 0.71 -2.42
C ARG A 124 12.72 1.08 -1.27
N VAL A 125 11.80 0.20 -0.90
CA VAL A 125 10.87 0.45 0.21
C VAL A 125 11.60 0.50 1.55
N GLU A 126 12.52 -0.44 1.80
CA GLU A 126 13.30 -0.49 3.04
C GLU A 126 14.19 0.73 3.22
N ASP A 127 14.87 1.15 2.16
CA ASP A 127 15.71 2.36 2.16
C ASP A 127 14.87 3.62 2.34
N THR A 128 13.70 3.69 1.68
CA THR A 128 12.79 4.82 1.81
C THR A 128 12.25 4.94 3.24
N LEU A 129 11.88 3.83 3.87
CA LEU A 129 11.48 3.79 5.26
C LEU A 129 12.62 4.26 6.19
N GLN A 130 13.82 3.73 6.02
CA GLN A 130 14.97 4.09 6.85
C GLN A 130 15.34 5.57 6.71
N ASN A 131 15.32 6.10 5.49
CA ASN A 131 15.58 7.52 5.24
C ASN A 131 14.54 8.42 5.92
N LEU A 132 13.26 8.06 5.83
CA LEU A 132 12.21 8.78 6.54
C LEU A 132 12.41 8.69 8.07
N CYS A 133 12.73 7.53 8.62
CA CYS A 133 12.98 7.38 10.05
C CYS A 133 14.17 8.24 10.52
N ASN A 134 15.24 8.31 9.74
CA ASN A 134 16.39 9.17 10.03
C ASN A 134 16.01 10.66 10.01
N GLU A 135 15.21 11.10 9.05
CA GLU A 135 14.71 12.47 8.95
C GLU A 135 13.81 12.83 10.14
N LEU A 136 12.85 11.94 10.48
CA LEU A 136 11.95 12.14 11.60
C LEU A 136 12.68 12.15 12.96
N ALA A 137 13.74 11.38 13.10
CA ALA A 137 14.59 11.39 14.31
C ALA A 137 15.31 12.75 14.51
N GLN A 138 15.60 13.47 13.41
CA GLN A 138 16.23 14.79 13.43
C GLN A 138 15.20 15.90 13.65
N THR A 139 14.12 15.89 12.87
CA THR A 139 13.07 16.93 12.85
C THR A 139 12.09 16.81 14.00
N LYS A 140 11.92 15.61 14.55
CA LYS A 140 11.10 15.26 15.72
C LYS A 140 9.66 15.77 15.67
N PRO A 141 8.93 15.63 14.54
CA PRO A 141 7.52 15.93 14.56
C PRO A 141 6.80 14.91 15.46
N ARG A 142 5.71 15.34 16.08
CA ARG A 142 4.92 14.44 16.95
C ARG A 142 4.28 13.31 16.16
N TYR A 143 3.85 13.62 14.93
CA TYR A 143 3.21 12.68 14.02
C TYR A 143 3.81 12.79 12.62
N ALA A 144 3.89 11.66 11.94
CA ALA A 144 4.13 11.59 10.51
C ALA A 144 3.06 10.71 9.87
N VAL A 145 2.56 11.09 8.69
CA VAL A 145 1.59 10.32 7.92
C VAL A 145 2.16 10.06 6.53
N VAL A 146 2.13 8.80 6.10
CA VAL A 146 2.60 8.37 4.77
C VAL A 146 1.42 7.77 4.00
N PHE A 147 1.05 8.40 2.89
CA PHE A 147 0.04 7.88 1.96
C PHE A 147 0.70 7.02 0.90
N THR A 148 0.44 5.71 0.95
CA THR A 148 1.07 4.71 0.10
C THR A 148 0.10 3.55 -0.21
N SER A 149 0.61 2.41 -0.67
CA SER A 149 -0.17 1.24 -1.08
C SER A 149 0.16 -0.01 -0.26
N GLY A 150 -0.69 -1.04 -0.40
CA GLY A 150 -0.62 -2.29 0.36
C GLY A 150 0.70 -3.04 0.20
N GLY A 151 1.26 -3.13 -1.01
CA GLY A 151 2.54 -3.81 -1.23
C GLY A 151 3.71 -3.14 -0.52
N VAL A 152 3.74 -1.80 -0.51
CA VAL A 152 4.74 -1.03 0.24
C VAL A 152 4.60 -1.24 1.75
N ILE A 153 3.36 -1.17 2.27
CA ILE A 153 3.08 -1.44 3.69
C ILE A 153 3.53 -2.86 4.05
N SER A 154 3.21 -3.84 3.19
CA SER A 154 3.57 -5.24 3.42
C SER A 154 5.07 -5.45 3.47
N VAL A 155 5.85 -4.81 2.59
CA VAL A 155 7.32 -4.88 2.63
C VAL A 155 7.88 -4.23 3.90
N ALA A 156 7.38 -3.05 4.28
CA ALA A 156 7.80 -2.37 5.49
C ALA A 156 7.54 -3.24 6.75
N VAL A 157 6.33 -3.80 6.86
CA VAL A 157 5.96 -4.71 7.95
C VAL A 157 6.73 -6.02 7.88
N GLY A 158 6.91 -6.58 6.68
CA GLY A 158 7.68 -7.80 6.44
C GLY A 158 9.12 -7.67 6.93
N LYS A 159 9.77 -6.51 6.67
CA LYS A 159 11.09 -6.19 7.22
C LYS A 159 11.08 -6.19 8.75
N LEU A 160 10.13 -5.50 9.37
CA LEU A 160 10.06 -5.37 10.84
C LEU A 160 9.80 -6.70 11.55
N LEU A 161 9.06 -7.61 10.90
CA LEU A 161 8.70 -8.92 11.45
C LEU A 161 9.59 -10.07 10.95
N GLY A 162 10.54 -9.82 10.05
CA GLY A 162 11.42 -10.86 9.48
C GLY A 162 10.65 -11.89 8.65
N LEU A 163 9.64 -11.46 7.87
CA LEU A 163 8.79 -12.37 7.10
C LEU A 163 9.47 -12.81 5.80
N SER A 164 9.15 -14.03 5.36
CA SER A 164 9.50 -14.50 4.02
C SER A 164 8.73 -13.72 2.93
N PRO A 165 9.20 -13.72 1.66
CA PRO A 165 8.49 -13.06 0.56
C PRO A 165 7.01 -13.47 0.45
N GLU A 166 6.71 -14.78 0.55
CA GLU A 166 5.34 -15.31 0.45
C GLU A 166 4.45 -14.75 1.57
N LYS A 167 4.95 -14.73 2.80
CA LYS A 167 4.23 -14.18 3.96
C LYS A 167 4.05 -12.67 3.84
N THR A 168 5.03 -11.97 3.31
CA THR A 168 4.95 -10.53 3.03
C THR A 168 3.82 -10.24 2.04
N PHE A 169 3.71 -11.02 0.95
CA PHE A 169 2.61 -10.85 -0.01
C PHE A 169 1.25 -11.32 0.51
N ALA A 170 1.21 -12.31 1.40
CA ALA A 170 -0.03 -12.68 2.07
C ALA A 170 -0.64 -11.52 2.86
N LEU A 171 0.22 -10.65 3.46
CA LEU A 171 -0.26 -9.41 4.10
C LEU A 171 -0.91 -8.45 3.12
N ASN A 172 -0.34 -8.29 1.91
CA ASN A 172 -0.88 -7.36 0.91
C ASN A 172 -2.36 -7.63 0.59
N TRP A 173 -2.75 -8.90 0.51
CA TRP A 173 -4.14 -9.28 0.26
C TRP A 173 -5.07 -9.06 1.45
N ALA A 174 -4.52 -8.94 2.65
CA ALA A 174 -5.28 -8.69 3.86
C ALA A 174 -5.46 -7.20 4.18
N ILE A 175 -4.65 -6.32 3.59
CA ILE A 175 -4.69 -4.87 3.85
C ILE A 175 -5.92 -4.25 3.17
N ALA A 176 -6.79 -3.66 3.98
CA ALA A 176 -7.96 -2.96 3.48
C ALA A 176 -7.59 -1.58 2.90
N ASN A 177 -8.36 -1.13 1.90
CA ASN A 177 -8.20 0.22 1.36
C ASN A 177 -8.42 1.26 2.47
N ALA A 178 -7.60 2.30 2.47
CA ALA A 178 -7.55 3.36 3.46
C ALA A 178 -7.34 2.88 4.91
N SER A 179 -6.85 1.65 5.14
CA SER A 179 -6.47 1.21 6.48
C SER A 179 -5.21 1.93 6.97
N LEU A 180 -5.01 1.93 8.28
CA LEU A 180 -3.84 2.48 8.94
C LEU A 180 -2.91 1.36 9.43
N THR A 181 -1.61 1.59 9.26
CA THR A 181 -0.56 0.79 9.88
C THR A 181 0.30 1.74 10.70
N THR A 182 0.34 1.53 12.00
CA THR A 182 0.96 2.47 12.94
C THR A 182 2.33 1.96 13.37
N LEU A 183 3.33 2.80 13.19
CA LEU A 183 4.67 2.58 13.67
C LEU A 183 5.01 3.58 14.79
N ARG A 184 5.79 3.15 15.78
CA ARG A 184 6.42 4.01 16.75
C ARG A 184 7.91 4.12 16.43
N LEU A 185 8.43 5.33 16.37
CA LEU A 185 9.86 5.55 16.19
C LEU A 185 10.56 5.64 17.55
N VAL A 186 11.58 4.82 17.78
CA VAL A 186 12.44 4.85 18.95
C VAL A 186 13.86 5.17 18.47
N GLY A 187 14.31 6.40 18.71
CA GLY A 187 15.47 6.92 17.99
C GLY A 187 15.17 7.03 16.51
N ASN A 188 15.83 6.24 15.69
CA ASN A 188 15.55 6.09 14.25
C ASN A 188 15.06 4.68 13.86
N GLU A 189 14.72 3.85 14.86
CA GLU A 189 14.25 2.48 14.64
C GLU A 189 12.73 2.40 14.71
N PRO A 190 12.06 2.00 13.62
CA PRO A 190 10.61 1.84 13.61
C PRO A 190 10.17 0.54 14.30
N GLN A 191 9.14 0.62 15.13
CA GLN A 191 8.50 -0.52 15.78
C GLN A 191 7.04 -0.60 15.37
N LEU A 192 6.57 -1.76 14.94
CA LEU A 192 5.17 -1.97 14.59
C LEU A 192 4.31 -1.94 15.86
N LEU A 193 3.31 -1.05 15.89
CA LEU A 193 2.30 -1.00 16.94
C LEU A 193 1.01 -1.67 16.52
N SER A 194 0.56 -1.41 15.29
CA SER A 194 -0.67 -1.98 14.77
C SER A 194 -0.60 -2.10 13.24
N LEU A 195 -1.38 -3.03 12.70
CA LEU A 195 -1.44 -3.30 11.27
C LEU A 195 -2.91 -3.35 10.82
N ASN A 196 -3.19 -2.71 9.67
CA ASN A 196 -4.47 -2.83 8.98
C ASN A 196 -5.67 -2.37 9.84
N GLU A 197 -5.53 -1.26 10.55
CA GLU A 197 -6.62 -0.66 11.32
C GLU A 197 -7.65 -0.04 10.35
N HIS A 198 -8.84 -0.61 10.30
CA HIS A 198 -9.91 -0.19 9.37
C HIS A 198 -11.30 -0.12 10.03
N HIS A 199 -11.37 -0.33 11.35
CA HIS A 199 -12.65 -0.36 12.05
C HIS A 199 -13.39 0.98 12.00
N TYR A 200 -12.67 2.10 11.83
CA TYR A 200 -13.25 3.43 11.70
C TYR A 200 -14.08 3.58 10.41
N LEU A 201 -13.69 2.93 9.32
CA LEU A 201 -14.47 2.88 8.06
C LEU A 201 -15.76 2.09 8.27
N LYS A 202 -15.65 0.91 8.90
CA LYS A 202 -16.80 0.06 9.17
C LYS A 202 -17.78 0.70 10.15
N ALA A 203 -17.29 1.51 11.08
CA ALA A 203 -18.12 2.25 12.03
C ALA A 203 -18.91 3.37 11.35
N GLU A 204 -18.38 3.96 10.28
CA GLU A 204 -19.07 4.97 9.49
C GLU A 204 -20.10 4.31 8.54
N ASP A 205 -19.63 3.42 7.67
CA ASP A 205 -20.47 2.61 6.77
C ASP A 205 -19.73 1.31 6.42
N ALA A 206 -20.38 0.17 6.64
CA ALA A 206 -19.81 -1.14 6.31
C ALA A 206 -19.44 -1.30 4.81
N GLN A 207 -20.10 -0.56 3.91
CA GLN A 207 -19.82 -0.57 2.47
C GLN A 207 -18.50 0.14 2.11
N LEU A 208 -17.98 0.98 3.01
CA LEU A 208 -16.67 1.62 2.83
C LEU A 208 -15.51 0.64 3.07
N LEU A 209 -15.74 -0.53 3.63
CA LEU A 209 -14.67 -1.50 3.83
C LEU A 209 -14.49 -2.35 2.58
N THR A 210 -13.40 -2.09 1.86
CA THR A 210 -13.04 -2.78 0.61
C THR A 210 -11.59 -3.24 0.62
N TRP A 211 -11.31 -4.27 -0.18
CA TRP A 211 -9.98 -4.79 -0.43
C TRP A 211 -9.65 -4.74 -1.93
N ILE A 212 -8.40 -4.92 -2.27
CA ILE A 212 -7.94 -5.04 -3.66
C ILE A 212 -8.40 -6.36 -4.26
#